data_b56b71765de9ea6c96887bf91ad4f85b
#
_entry.id   b56b71765de9ea6c96887bf91ad4f85b
#
_cell.length_a   1.000
_cell.length_b   1.000
_cell.length_c   1.000
_cell.angle_alpha   90.00
_cell.angle_beta   90.00
_cell.angle_gamma   90.00
#
_symmetry.space_group_name_H-M   'P 1'
#
loop_
_entity.id
_entity.type
_entity.pdbx_description
1 polymer ?
#
loop_
_entity_poly.entity_id
_entity_poly.type
_entity_poly.pdbx_seq_one_letter_code
_entity_poly.pdbx_strand_id
1 'polypeptide(L)'
;MLFRSEEEENALHIINLQTGEKIITHKLELQKGKSVVRREVSTVDYLKTAKRRYEHSDVMTNFLERIEITKPRYLKEQAGLLRRIEKEYTQSEILNAVIKCAKDDRYCMTEVLSELLIHLGERNLEEIAPKGAITHYKNLAKYNVLTEVKRD
;
A
#
# COMPACT_ATOMS: atom_id res chain seq x y z
N MET A 1 20.53 -25.60 -16.77
CA MET A 1 19.25 -26.07 -17.33
C MET A 1 19.12 -25.52 -18.75
N LEU A 2 19.02 -26.39 -19.74
CA LEU A 2 18.93 -26.00 -21.15
C LEU A 2 17.46 -26.04 -21.58
N PHE A 3 17.02 -24.95 -22.26
CA PHE A 3 15.65 -24.81 -22.76
C PHE A 3 15.68 -24.65 -24.28
N ARG A 4 14.68 -25.18 -24.96
CA ARG A 4 14.40 -24.97 -26.38
C ARG A 4 13.03 -24.36 -26.54
N SER A 5 12.91 -23.40 -27.44
CA SER A 5 11.61 -22.87 -27.86
C SER A 5 11.17 -23.49 -29.18
N GLU A 6 9.96 -23.99 -29.25
CA GLU A 6 9.33 -24.51 -30.45
C GLU A 6 8.05 -23.74 -30.75
N GLU A 7 7.84 -23.41 -32.02
CA GLU A 7 6.62 -22.75 -32.48
C GLU A 7 5.70 -23.79 -33.14
N GLU A 8 4.49 -23.92 -32.63
CA GLU A 8 3.48 -24.84 -33.14
C GLU A 8 2.10 -24.17 -33.07
N GLU A 9 1.36 -24.17 -34.18
CA GLU A 9 -0.02 -23.69 -34.26
C GLU A 9 -0.30 -22.31 -33.61
N ASN A 10 0.53 -21.32 -33.87
CA ASN A 10 0.46 -19.98 -33.26
C ASN A 10 0.70 -19.96 -31.74
N ALA A 11 1.44 -20.90 -31.22
CA ALA A 11 1.90 -20.94 -29.85
C ALA A 11 3.40 -21.16 -29.79
N LEU A 12 4.06 -20.51 -28.85
CA LEU A 12 5.47 -20.72 -28.53
C LEU A 12 5.55 -21.61 -27.30
N HIS A 13 6.14 -22.78 -27.46
CA HIS A 13 6.37 -23.73 -26.38
C HIS A 13 7.82 -23.63 -25.89
N ILE A 14 8.00 -23.55 -24.58
CA ILE A 14 9.31 -23.68 -23.95
C ILE A 14 9.42 -25.09 -23.38
N ILE A 15 10.38 -25.85 -23.87
CA ILE A 15 10.58 -27.26 -23.55
C ILE A 15 11.89 -27.41 -22.78
N ASN A 16 11.87 -28.20 -21.72
CA ASN A 16 13.08 -28.63 -21.03
C ASN A 16 13.78 -29.69 -21.87
N LEU A 17 15.02 -29.42 -22.31
CA LEU A 17 15.78 -30.35 -23.14
C LEU A 17 16.20 -31.65 -22.42
N GLN A 18 16.21 -31.64 -21.09
CA GLN A 18 16.59 -32.85 -20.31
C GLN A 18 15.41 -33.78 -20.09
N THR A 19 14.22 -33.25 -19.86
CA THR A 19 13.02 -34.02 -19.55
C THR A 19 12.06 -34.16 -20.73
N GLY A 20 12.18 -33.31 -21.74
CA GLY A 20 11.24 -33.22 -22.86
C GLY A 20 9.88 -32.61 -22.50
N GLU A 21 9.72 -32.11 -21.28
CA GLU A 21 8.45 -31.58 -20.81
C GLU A 21 8.23 -30.14 -21.31
N LYS A 22 7.01 -29.85 -21.76
CA LYS A 22 6.57 -28.47 -22.06
C LYS A 22 6.37 -27.70 -20.74
N ILE A 23 7.23 -26.71 -20.47
CA ILE A 23 7.21 -25.92 -19.23
C ILE A 23 6.19 -24.80 -19.34
N ILE A 24 6.21 -24.08 -20.46
CA ILE A 24 5.38 -22.90 -20.69
C ILE A 24 4.90 -22.92 -22.15
N THR A 25 3.65 -22.51 -22.35
CA THR A 25 3.06 -22.25 -23.65
C THR A 25 2.58 -20.82 -23.73
N HIS A 26 3.10 -20.05 -24.67
CA HIS A 26 2.64 -18.70 -24.97
C HIS A 26 1.87 -18.70 -26.29
N LYS A 27 0.65 -18.21 -26.27
CA LYS A 27 -0.11 -17.97 -27.50
C LYS A 27 0.52 -16.79 -28.26
N LEU A 28 0.84 -16.97 -29.52
CA LEU A 28 1.38 -15.91 -30.38
C LEU A 28 0.23 -15.03 -30.85
N GLU A 29 0.35 -13.73 -30.60
CA GLU A 29 -0.56 -12.74 -31.19
C GLU A 29 0.06 -12.22 -32.49
N LEU A 30 -0.59 -12.53 -33.60
CA LEU A 30 -0.14 -12.16 -34.96
C LEU A 30 -0.32 -10.66 -35.27
N GLN A 31 -0.93 -9.89 -34.37
CA GLN A 31 -1.13 -8.45 -34.55
C GLN A 31 0.13 -7.67 -34.16
N LYS A 32 0.63 -6.91 -35.14
CA LYS A 32 1.81 -6.07 -34.99
C LYS A 32 1.64 -5.07 -33.85
N GLY A 33 2.58 -5.06 -32.89
CA GLY A 33 2.59 -4.12 -31.77
C GLY A 33 1.88 -4.59 -30.49
N LYS A 34 1.29 -5.80 -30.47
CA LYS A 34 0.81 -6.40 -29.23
C LYS A 34 1.87 -7.27 -28.56
N SER A 35 2.09 -7.06 -27.29
CA SER A 35 2.88 -7.97 -26.45
C SER A 35 1.96 -8.87 -25.64
N VAL A 36 2.16 -10.19 -25.73
CA VAL A 36 1.46 -11.15 -24.87
C VAL A 36 2.27 -11.27 -23.59
N VAL A 37 1.81 -10.65 -22.54
CA VAL A 37 2.35 -10.85 -21.20
C VAL A 37 1.45 -11.86 -20.49
N ARG A 38 2.00 -13.01 -20.09
CA ARG A 38 1.31 -13.92 -19.16
C ARG A 38 1.15 -13.19 -17.84
N ARG A 39 0.00 -12.57 -17.64
CA ARG A 39 -0.42 -12.13 -16.32
C ARG A 39 -0.82 -13.40 -15.58
N GLU A 40 0.06 -13.92 -14.77
CA GLU A 40 -0.38 -14.72 -13.65
C GLU A 40 -1.30 -13.79 -12.86
N VAL A 41 -2.59 -14.03 -12.97
CA VAL A 41 -3.54 -13.44 -12.03
C VAL A 41 -3.16 -14.04 -10.69
N SER A 42 -2.31 -13.34 -9.97
CA SER A 42 -1.96 -13.71 -8.62
C SER A 42 -3.28 -13.64 -7.84
N THR A 43 -3.87 -14.79 -7.57
CA THR A 43 -5.02 -14.95 -6.68
C THR A 43 -4.62 -14.74 -5.22
N VAL A 44 -3.41 -14.19 -4.99
CA VAL A 44 -2.92 -13.87 -3.65
C VAL A 44 -3.67 -12.66 -3.13
N ASP A 45 -4.57 -12.92 -2.23
CA ASP A 45 -5.22 -11.88 -1.44
C ASP A 45 -4.21 -11.36 -0.39
N TYR A 46 -3.49 -10.31 -0.76
CA TYR A 46 -2.48 -9.67 0.09
C TYR A 46 -3.04 -9.12 1.39
N LEU A 47 -4.30 -8.75 1.42
CA LEU A 47 -4.95 -8.18 2.60
C LEU A 47 -5.70 -9.21 3.45
N LYS A 48 -5.81 -10.46 3.00
CA LYS A 48 -6.52 -11.54 3.73
C LYS A 48 -6.00 -11.74 5.15
N THR A 49 -4.68 -11.79 5.30
CA THR A 49 -4.05 -11.95 6.62
C THR A 49 -4.28 -10.71 7.49
N ALA A 50 -4.25 -9.53 6.91
CA ALA A 50 -4.56 -8.29 7.61
C ALA A 50 -6.01 -8.26 8.06
N LYS A 51 -6.97 -8.59 7.20
CA LYS A 51 -8.40 -8.68 7.55
C LYS A 51 -8.65 -9.65 8.71
N ARG A 52 -7.99 -10.80 8.72
CA ARG A 52 -8.08 -11.76 9.85
C ARG A 52 -7.56 -11.18 11.17
N ARG A 53 -6.46 -10.44 11.14
CA ARG A 53 -5.93 -9.80 12.36
C ARG A 53 -6.86 -8.73 12.93
N TYR A 54 -7.63 -8.09 12.09
CA TYR A 54 -8.56 -7.00 12.44
C TYR A 54 -10.03 -7.38 12.30
N GLU A 55 -10.36 -8.69 12.29
CA GLU A 55 -11.74 -9.17 12.14
C GLU A 55 -12.70 -8.65 13.22
N HIS A 56 -12.15 -8.27 14.38
CA HIS A 56 -12.90 -7.67 15.50
C HIS A 56 -13.12 -6.14 15.32
N SER A 57 -12.60 -5.55 14.26
CA SER A 57 -12.71 -4.11 13.95
C SER A 57 -13.35 -3.86 12.60
N ASP A 58 -14.65 -3.57 12.59
CA ASP A 58 -15.39 -3.23 11.37
C ASP A 58 -14.79 -2.04 10.62
N VAL A 59 -14.25 -1.08 11.36
CA VAL A 59 -13.63 0.12 10.79
C VAL A 59 -12.41 -0.26 9.93
N MET A 60 -11.54 -1.11 10.46
CA MET A 60 -10.34 -1.55 9.73
C MET A 60 -10.70 -2.45 8.56
N THR A 61 -11.64 -3.36 8.74
CA THR A 61 -12.12 -4.25 7.68
C THR A 61 -12.69 -3.45 6.52
N ASN A 62 -13.59 -2.51 6.78
CA ASN A 62 -14.15 -1.61 5.77
C ASN A 62 -13.07 -0.75 5.08
N PHE A 63 -12.08 -0.27 5.83
CA PHE A 63 -10.97 0.51 5.27
C PHE A 63 -10.14 -0.33 4.30
N LEU A 64 -9.80 -1.57 4.65
CA LEU A 64 -9.06 -2.49 3.78
C LEU A 64 -9.85 -2.87 2.53
N GLU A 65 -11.16 -3.08 2.64
CA GLU A 65 -12.04 -3.34 1.49
C GLU A 65 -12.09 -2.14 0.54
N ARG A 66 -12.14 -0.92 1.08
CA ARG A 66 -12.07 0.29 0.26
C ARG A 66 -10.74 0.42 -0.47
N ILE A 67 -9.61 0.07 0.16
CA ILE A 67 -8.30 0.01 -0.52
C ILE A 67 -8.33 -1.00 -1.67
N GLU A 68 -8.93 -2.17 -1.49
CA GLU A 68 -9.05 -3.18 -2.55
C GLU A 68 -9.81 -2.66 -3.78
N ILE A 69 -10.89 -1.92 -3.55
CA ILE A 69 -11.70 -1.33 -4.60
C ILE A 69 -10.99 -0.17 -5.30
N THR A 70 -10.37 0.73 -4.51
CA THR A 70 -9.80 1.98 -5.04
C THR A 70 -8.39 1.81 -5.60
N LYS A 71 -7.60 0.88 -5.06
CA LYS A 71 -6.18 0.70 -5.38
C LYS A 71 -5.77 -0.77 -5.63
N PRO A 72 -6.46 -1.51 -6.50
CA PRO A 72 -6.23 -2.95 -6.70
C PRO A 72 -4.81 -3.29 -7.16
N ARG A 73 -4.12 -2.36 -7.83
CA ARG A 73 -2.76 -2.57 -8.34
C ARG A 73 -1.67 -2.47 -7.27
N TYR A 74 -1.97 -1.83 -6.15
CA TYR A 74 -1.01 -1.50 -5.09
C TYR A 74 -1.22 -2.31 -3.80
N LEU A 75 -2.01 -3.39 -3.84
CA LEU A 75 -2.36 -4.17 -2.66
C LEU A 75 -1.15 -4.76 -1.94
N LYS A 76 -0.13 -5.19 -2.69
CA LYS A 76 1.11 -5.71 -2.13
C LYS A 76 1.86 -4.65 -1.33
N GLU A 77 1.98 -3.45 -1.88
CA GLU A 77 2.61 -2.30 -1.23
C GLU A 77 1.82 -1.86 0.00
N GLN A 78 0.50 -1.80 -0.09
CA GLN A 78 -0.38 -1.45 1.02
C GLN A 78 -0.26 -2.45 2.17
N ALA A 79 -0.28 -3.75 1.88
CA ALA A 79 -0.07 -4.80 2.87
C ALA A 79 1.32 -4.74 3.51
N GLY A 80 2.35 -4.46 2.71
CA GLY A 80 3.72 -4.29 3.18
C GLY A 80 3.88 -3.10 4.11
N LEU A 81 3.25 -1.97 3.78
CA LEU A 81 3.27 -0.76 4.60
C LEU A 81 2.51 -0.98 5.91
N LEU A 82 1.35 -1.64 5.89
CA LEU A 82 0.61 -1.99 7.11
C LEU A 82 1.47 -2.82 8.06
N ARG A 83 2.20 -3.83 7.56
CA ARG A 83 3.11 -4.63 8.39
C ARG A 83 4.24 -3.84 9.03
N ARG A 84 4.73 -2.77 8.37
CA ARG A 84 5.72 -1.86 8.95
C ARG A 84 5.09 -1.03 10.07
N ILE A 85 3.93 -0.46 9.82
CA ILE A 85 3.17 0.33 10.78
C ILE A 85 2.88 -0.50 12.04
N GLU A 86 2.46 -1.75 11.89
CA GLU A 86 2.19 -2.67 13.01
C GLU A 86 3.40 -2.98 13.90
N LYS A 87 4.62 -2.80 13.39
CA LYS A 87 5.85 -2.99 14.20
C LYS A 87 6.21 -1.78 15.05
N GLU A 88 5.79 -0.60 14.64
CA GLU A 88 6.22 0.68 15.22
C GLU A 88 5.13 1.32 16.09
N TYR A 89 3.86 1.04 15.81
CA TYR A 89 2.71 1.66 16.44
C TYR A 89 1.79 0.64 17.09
N THR A 90 1.09 1.07 18.14
CA THR A 90 0.08 0.24 18.79
C THR A 90 -1.19 0.12 17.94
N GLN A 91 -1.94 -0.95 18.15
CA GLN A 91 -3.19 -1.18 17.42
C GLN A 91 -4.21 -0.04 17.61
N SER A 92 -4.27 0.55 18.79
CA SER A 92 -5.17 1.68 19.08
C SER A 92 -4.78 2.95 18.30
N GLU A 93 -3.49 3.24 18.19
CA GLU A 93 -2.99 4.37 17.39
C GLU A 93 -3.30 4.18 15.91
N ILE A 94 -3.09 2.97 15.38
CA ILE A 94 -3.41 2.61 14.00
C ILE A 94 -4.89 2.80 13.72
N LEU A 95 -5.78 2.29 14.59
CA LEU A 95 -7.23 2.43 14.42
C LEU A 95 -7.68 3.88 14.47
N ASN A 96 -7.12 4.70 15.36
CA ASN A 96 -7.41 6.13 15.43
C ASN A 96 -7.01 6.86 14.14
N ALA A 97 -5.83 6.56 13.58
CA ALA A 97 -5.37 7.11 12.32
C ALA A 97 -6.27 6.67 11.15
N VAL A 98 -6.66 5.39 11.13
CA VAL A 98 -7.59 4.84 10.12
C VAL A 98 -8.95 5.54 10.17
N ILE A 99 -9.49 5.79 11.36
CA ILE A 99 -10.77 6.52 11.54
C ILE A 99 -10.66 7.94 10.97
N LYS A 100 -9.55 8.64 11.23
CA LYS A 100 -9.33 9.98 10.67
C LYS A 100 -9.26 9.96 9.14
N CYS A 101 -8.47 9.05 8.58
CA CYS A 101 -8.36 8.89 7.13
C CYS A 101 -9.70 8.53 6.47
N ALA A 102 -10.48 7.64 7.09
CA ALA A 102 -11.79 7.24 6.60
C ALA A 102 -12.80 8.40 6.58
N LYS A 103 -12.77 9.27 7.58
CA LYS A 103 -13.61 10.49 7.63
C LYS A 103 -13.33 11.46 6.47
N ASP A 104 -12.09 11.49 6.01
CA ASP A 104 -11.63 12.35 4.93
C ASP A 104 -11.61 11.64 3.56
N ASP A 105 -12.22 10.45 3.47
CA ASP A 105 -12.23 9.57 2.26
C ASP A 105 -10.83 9.25 1.70
N ARG A 106 -9.79 9.25 2.56
CA ARG A 106 -8.41 8.95 2.20
C ARG A 106 -8.07 7.48 2.46
N TYR A 107 -8.45 6.59 1.57
CA TYR A 107 -8.24 5.15 1.70
C TYR A 107 -6.87 4.71 1.17
N CYS A 108 -5.82 4.89 1.99
CA CYS A 108 -4.45 4.51 1.66
C CYS A 108 -3.61 4.33 2.93
N MET A 109 -2.75 3.31 3.00
CA MET A 109 -1.85 3.13 4.14
C MET A 109 -0.78 4.22 4.26
N THR A 110 -0.43 4.88 3.17
CA THR A 110 0.49 6.04 3.18
C THR A 110 -0.12 7.21 3.97
N GLU A 111 -1.42 7.45 3.81
CA GLU A 111 -2.15 8.48 4.56
C GLU A 111 -2.24 8.14 6.05
N VAL A 112 -2.48 6.86 6.37
CA VAL A 112 -2.47 6.36 7.76
C VAL A 112 -1.11 6.60 8.40
N LEU A 113 -0.02 6.31 7.71
CA LEU A 113 1.34 6.57 8.19
C LEU A 113 1.57 8.08 8.42
N SER A 114 1.11 8.94 7.52
CA SER A 114 1.21 10.38 7.66
C SER A 114 0.47 10.88 8.91
N GLU A 115 -0.73 10.38 9.19
CA GLU A 115 -1.48 10.71 10.41
C GLU A 115 -0.77 10.23 11.68
N LEU A 116 -0.17 9.03 11.65
CA LEU A 116 0.62 8.50 12.77
C LEU A 116 1.86 9.34 13.06
N LEU A 117 2.57 9.80 12.02
CA LEU A 117 3.74 10.67 12.17
C LEU A 117 3.38 12.05 12.74
N ILE A 118 2.25 12.62 12.32
CA ILE A 118 1.75 13.87 12.89
C ILE A 118 1.45 13.71 14.38
N HIS A 119 0.76 12.62 14.75
CA HIS A 119 0.42 12.34 16.14
C HIS A 119 1.67 12.09 17.01
N LEU A 120 2.67 11.40 16.48
CA LEU A 120 3.95 11.19 17.18
C LEU A 120 4.68 12.52 17.39
N GLY A 121 4.67 13.40 16.39
CA GLY A 121 5.23 14.74 16.50
C GLY A 121 4.53 15.58 17.59
N GLU A 122 3.22 15.51 17.67
CA GLU A 122 2.44 16.17 18.73
C GLU A 122 2.78 15.64 20.12
N ARG A 123 2.91 14.33 20.30
CA ARG A 123 3.31 13.70 21.59
C ARG A 123 4.70 14.14 22.03
N ASN A 124 5.66 14.13 21.13
CA ASN A 124 7.03 14.57 21.45
C ASN A 124 7.07 16.05 21.88
N LEU A 125 6.24 16.90 21.29
CA LEU A 125 6.09 18.30 21.71
C LEU A 125 5.45 18.42 23.10
N GLU A 126 4.48 17.56 23.43
CA GLU A 126 3.84 17.53 24.74
C GLU A 126 4.80 17.08 25.86
N GLU A 127 5.71 16.14 25.56
CA GLU A 127 6.71 15.67 26.51
C GLU A 127 7.84 16.68 26.75
N ILE A 128 8.20 17.48 25.75
CA ILE A 128 9.33 18.43 25.81
C ILE A 128 8.91 19.80 26.29
N ALA A 129 7.69 20.25 26.00
CA ALA A 129 7.23 21.60 26.30
C ALA A 129 6.57 21.72 27.70
N PRO A 130 6.89 22.73 28.49
CA PRO A 130 6.18 23.00 29.74
C PRO A 130 4.70 23.24 29.46
N LYS A 131 3.83 22.78 30.38
CA LYS A 131 2.38 22.94 30.29
C LYS A 131 2.02 24.41 30.06
N GLY A 132 1.41 24.70 28.91
CA GLY A 132 1.06 26.06 28.45
C GLY A 132 1.84 26.57 27.24
N ALA A 133 3.01 26.04 26.95
CA ALA A 133 3.81 26.42 25.77
C ALA A 133 3.28 25.80 24.46
N ILE A 134 2.59 24.67 24.57
CA ILE A 134 2.06 23.90 23.41
C ILE A 134 1.10 24.72 22.56
N THR A 135 0.22 25.49 23.21
CA THR A 135 -0.73 26.37 22.51
C THR A 135 -0.01 27.47 21.72
N HIS A 136 1.11 27.95 22.25
CA HIS A 136 1.93 28.98 21.62
C HIS A 136 2.66 28.43 20.37
N TYR A 137 3.23 27.21 20.44
CA TYR A 137 3.88 26.58 19.29
C TYR A 137 2.90 26.19 18.19
N LYS A 138 1.70 25.69 18.54
CA LYS A 138 0.63 25.41 17.56
C LYS A 138 0.18 26.70 16.84
N ASN A 139 0.16 27.82 17.53
CA ASN A 139 -0.15 29.12 16.93
C ASN A 139 1.01 29.64 16.06
N LEU A 140 2.26 29.52 16.47
CA LEU A 140 3.42 29.91 15.68
C LEU A 140 3.54 29.14 14.36
N ALA A 141 3.26 27.84 14.35
CA ALA A 141 3.24 27.04 13.13
C ALA A 141 2.19 27.55 12.12
N LYS A 142 1.03 28.02 12.59
CA LYS A 142 0.02 28.68 11.73
C LYS A 142 0.51 30.03 11.16
N TYR A 143 1.30 30.79 11.91
CA TYR A 143 1.81 32.08 11.47
C TYR A 143 3.00 31.97 10.52
N ASN A 144 3.84 30.95 10.67
CA ASN A 144 4.97 30.72 9.75
C ASN A 144 4.51 30.41 8.32
N VAL A 145 3.39 29.71 8.16
CA VAL A 145 2.79 29.45 6.84
C VAL A 145 2.28 30.74 6.19
N LEU A 146 1.84 31.72 6.99
CA LEU A 146 1.34 33.00 6.49
C LEU A 146 2.44 34.03 6.16
N THR A 147 3.63 33.87 6.74
CA THR A 147 4.78 34.77 6.49
C THR A 147 5.60 34.40 5.28
N GLU A 148 5.59 33.14 4.88
CA GLU A 148 6.27 32.70 3.63
C GLU A 148 5.57 33.14 2.36
N VAL A 149 4.27 33.46 2.40
CA VAL A 149 3.47 33.90 1.25
C VAL A 149 3.63 35.39 0.95
N LYS A 150 4.30 36.19 1.80
CA LYS A 150 4.45 37.65 1.64
C LYS A 150 5.85 38.13 1.26
N ARG A 151 6.68 37.29 0.70
CA ARG A 151 8.04 37.62 0.24
C ARG A 151 8.22 37.43 -1.27
N ASP A 152 7.18 37.82 -2.02
CA ASP A 152 7.32 38.11 -3.46
C ASP A 152 7.09 39.60 -3.71
#